data_6a907c77708006cb66986b28f772c0ae
#
_entry.id   6a907c77708006cb66986b28f772c0ae
#
_cell.length_a   1.000
_cell.length_b   1.000
_cell.length_c   1.000
_cell.angle_alpha   90.00
_cell.angle_beta   90.00
_cell.angle_gamma   90.00
#
_symmetry.space_group_name_H-M   'P 1'
#
loop_
_entity.id
_entity.type
_entity.pdbx_description
1 polymer ?
#
loop_
_entity_poly.entity_id
_entity_poly.type
_entity_poly.pdbx_seq_one_letter_code
_entity_poly.pdbx_strand_id
1 'polypeptide(L)'
;MSPSTTSLPPELPMSPTLNGPVLIIGSGLLGASIGLGLHAAGYEDVYVQDISPTAEAVAQDIGAGTSFSSLTEDQRARFEPQLVVVAAPPDVAGTVCAQALRTYGPRPETGYPGATVTDVASVKVRPLADVRASGADASRYVGSHPMAGREKSGPVAARGALFQARPWIICEHDSVRPECVRLVRSVAVELGAIVTALSVQEHDHTVALISHVPQAMSSLLASRLQDTPLYALSLAGQGLRDTVRIAASDPTLWVQIFAANSEPIVQTLYGVRDDLNRLISTLENPTASGARLDLAQLMSEGNAGVARIPGKHGTAPAAFATMTVLVDDTPGTLARLLAEIGELGANIEDLRLEHSTGAPVGMAEISVNPSILESLVRDLSARGWRVVK
;
A
#
# COMPACT_ATOMS: atom_id res chain seq x y z
N MET A 1 1.27 -37.48 -1.66
CA MET A 1 1.90 -36.64 -2.73
C MET A 1 2.47 -35.44 -2.03
N SER A 2 3.79 -35.34 -1.92
CA SER A 2 4.49 -34.23 -1.26
C SER A 2 4.41 -32.98 -2.16
N PRO A 3 4.22 -31.76 -1.61
CA PRO A 3 4.26 -30.55 -2.42
C PRO A 3 5.70 -30.29 -2.86
N SER A 4 5.87 -30.07 -4.17
CA SER A 4 7.13 -29.67 -4.77
C SER A 4 7.54 -28.30 -4.21
N THR A 5 8.66 -28.24 -3.54
CA THR A 5 9.36 -27.00 -3.21
C THR A 5 9.81 -26.32 -4.51
N THR A 6 9.09 -25.28 -4.91
CA THR A 6 9.54 -24.39 -5.98
C THR A 6 10.73 -23.62 -5.43
N SER A 7 11.94 -24.02 -5.81
CA SER A 7 13.16 -23.27 -5.53
C SER A 7 13.06 -21.90 -6.20
N LEU A 8 13.33 -20.83 -5.45
CA LEU A 8 13.54 -19.49 -5.98
C LEU A 8 14.60 -19.56 -7.08
N PRO A 9 14.40 -18.85 -8.22
CA PRO A 9 15.43 -18.76 -9.24
C PRO A 9 16.72 -18.14 -8.66
N PRO A 10 17.90 -18.53 -9.16
CA PRO A 10 19.18 -18.06 -8.64
C PRO A 10 19.24 -16.54 -8.69
N GLU A 11 19.75 -15.93 -7.61
CA GLU A 11 20.04 -14.51 -7.52
C GLU A 11 20.91 -14.09 -8.71
N LEU A 12 20.33 -13.28 -9.61
CA LEU A 12 21.12 -12.62 -10.65
C LEU A 12 22.05 -11.59 -10.00
N PRO A 13 23.31 -11.47 -10.45
CA PRO A 13 24.25 -10.53 -9.86
C PRO A 13 23.68 -9.12 -9.88
N MET A 14 23.59 -8.51 -8.70
CA MET A 14 23.19 -7.12 -8.48
C MET A 14 24.31 -6.21 -9.01
N SER A 15 24.29 -5.88 -10.29
CA SER A 15 25.03 -4.71 -10.78
C SER A 15 24.13 -3.49 -10.62
N PRO A 16 24.61 -2.36 -10.09
CA PRO A 16 23.84 -1.13 -10.04
C PRO A 16 23.44 -0.76 -11.46
N THR A 17 22.15 -0.79 -11.72
CA THR A 17 21.64 -0.58 -13.08
C THR A 17 21.27 0.88 -13.32
N LEU A 18 21.18 1.69 -12.26
CA LEU A 18 20.91 3.12 -12.36
C LEU A 18 22.23 3.91 -12.35
N ASN A 19 22.63 4.42 -13.53
CA ASN A 19 23.87 5.17 -13.72
C ASN A 19 23.66 6.53 -14.42
N GLY A 20 22.43 6.85 -14.79
CA GLY A 20 22.07 8.07 -15.51
C GLY A 20 20.97 8.87 -14.82
N PRO A 21 20.61 10.04 -15.35
CA PRO A 21 19.63 10.91 -14.74
C PRO A 21 18.25 10.24 -14.59
N VAL A 22 17.55 10.57 -13.51
CA VAL A 22 16.16 10.18 -13.24
C VAL A 22 15.28 11.39 -13.34
N LEU A 23 14.20 11.30 -14.11
CA LEU A 23 13.14 12.30 -14.13
C LEU A 23 11.90 11.74 -13.44
N ILE A 24 11.41 12.45 -12.44
CA ILE A 24 10.15 12.13 -11.73
C ILE A 24 9.10 13.13 -12.18
N ILE A 25 8.05 12.66 -12.86
CA ILE A 25 6.91 13.44 -13.31
C ILE A 25 5.76 13.26 -12.33
N GLY A 26 5.41 14.30 -11.60
CA GLY A 26 4.50 14.31 -10.47
C GLY A 26 5.24 14.31 -9.14
N SER A 27 5.27 15.47 -8.48
CA SER A 27 5.96 15.71 -7.21
C SER A 27 5.03 15.61 -5.99
N GLY A 28 3.98 14.78 -6.09
CA GLY A 28 3.14 14.42 -4.95
C GLY A 28 3.85 13.55 -3.91
N LEU A 29 3.08 12.91 -3.03
CA LEU A 29 3.61 12.04 -1.98
C LEU A 29 4.58 10.98 -2.52
N LEU A 30 4.17 10.20 -3.53
CA LEU A 30 4.98 9.08 -4.04
C LEU A 30 6.20 9.58 -4.81
N GLY A 31 6.01 10.51 -5.76
CA GLY A 31 7.12 11.03 -6.57
C GLY A 31 8.20 11.70 -5.72
N ALA A 32 7.81 12.60 -4.82
CA ALA A 32 8.77 13.24 -3.92
C ALA A 32 9.43 12.24 -2.96
N SER A 33 8.71 11.20 -2.51
CA SER A 33 9.32 10.15 -1.67
C SER A 33 10.34 9.30 -2.44
N ILE A 34 10.10 9.02 -3.73
CA ILE A 34 11.07 8.33 -4.60
C ILE A 34 12.33 9.18 -4.72
N GLY A 35 12.18 10.47 -5.01
CA GLY A 35 13.31 11.39 -5.12
C GLY A 35 14.15 11.47 -3.84
N LEU A 36 13.50 11.67 -2.69
CA LEU A 36 14.15 11.65 -1.38
C LEU A 36 14.86 10.33 -1.09
N GLY A 37 14.24 9.21 -1.44
CA GLY A 37 14.84 7.89 -1.25
C GLY A 37 16.06 7.67 -2.13
N LEU A 38 16.02 8.10 -3.40
CA LEU A 38 17.15 8.02 -4.32
C LEU A 38 18.32 8.89 -3.85
N HIS A 39 18.08 10.12 -3.39
CA HIS A 39 19.12 10.97 -2.81
C HIS A 39 19.72 10.33 -1.54
N ALA A 40 18.90 9.74 -0.68
CA ALA A 40 19.38 9.02 0.50
C ALA A 40 20.25 7.80 0.15
N ALA A 41 20.01 7.19 -1.03
CA ALA A 41 20.81 6.10 -1.59
C ALA A 41 22.07 6.59 -2.35
N GLY A 42 22.29 7.91 -2.43
CA GLY A 42 23.50 8.51 -3.03
C GLY A 42 23.36 8.89 -4.50
N TYR A 43 22.15 8.86 -5.09
CA TYR A 43 21.94 9.33 -6.46
C TYR A 43 21.76 10.85 -6.47
N GLU A 44 22.60 11.56 -7.21
CA GLU A 44 22.56 13.03 -7.29
C GLU A 44 21.75 13.56 -8.48
N ASP A 45 21.75 12.85 -9.61
CA ASP A 45 21.09 13.25 -10.86
C ASP A 45 19.58 12.92 -10.86
N VAL A 46 18.85 13.47 -9.90
CA VAL A 46 17.40 13.32 -9.77
C VAL A 46 16.70 14.64 -10.04
N TYR A 47 15.77 14.63 -10.98
CA TYR A 47 14.98 15.80 -11.40
C TYR A 47 13.51 15.55 -11.11
N VAL A 48 12.82 16.59 -10.68
CA VAL A 48 11.37 16.58 -10.42
C VAL A 48 10.67 17.56 -11.33
N GLN A 49 9.53 17.17 -11.88
CA GLN A 49 8.66 17.99 -12.72
C GLN A 49 7.22 17.82 -12.24
N ASP A 50 6.48 18.92 -12.15
CA ASP A 50 5.06 18.89 -11.81
C ASP A 50 4.27 19.90 -12.64
N ILE A 51 2.98 19.61 -12.86
CA ILE A 51 2.06 20.57 -13.49
C ILE A 51 1.83 21.79 -12.59
N SER A 52 1.97 21.61 -11.27
CA SER A 52 1.93 22.68 -10.28
C SER A 52 3.35 23.19 -10.01
N PRO A 53 3.69 24.43 -10.43
CA PRO A 53 5.01 25.01 -10.14
C PRO A 53 5.31 25.06 -8.63
N THR A 54 4.27 25.25 -7.81
CA THR A 54 4.42 25.27 -6.35
C THR A 54 4.78 23.88 -5.81
N ALA A 55 4.14 22.81 -6.31
CA ALA A 55 4.47 21.45 -5.88
C ALA A 55 5.89 21.05 -6.29
N GLU A 56 6.32 21.43 -7.50
CA GLU A 56 7.68 21.20 -7.99
C GLU A 56 8.73 21.97 -7.14
N ALA A 57 8.47 23.23 -6.83
CA ALA A 57 9.36 24.03 -5.98
C ALA A 57 9.47 23.44 -4.56
N VAL A 58 8.35 23.07 -3.95
CA VAL A 58 8.35 22.42 -2.62
C VAL A 58 9.10 21.10 -2.65
N ALA A 59 8.95 20.29 -3.71
CA ALA A 59 9.69 19.04 -3.86
C ALA A 59 11.21 19.29 -3.94
N GLN A 60 11.64 20.32 -4.64
CA GLN A 60 13.05 20.73 -4.64
C GLN A 60 13.50 21.20 -3.25
N ASP A 61 12.73 22.06 -2.57
CA ASP A 61 13.10 22.63 -1.28
C ASP A 61 13.26 21.55 -0.19
N ILE A 62 12.50 20.45 -0.26
CA ILE A 62 12.64 19.32 0.67
C ILE A 62 13.74 18.33 0.26
N GLY A 63 14.43 18.58 -0.89
CA GLY A 63 15.53 17.75 -1.37
C GLY A 63 15.09 16.51 -2.16
N ALA A 64 13.89 16.50 -2.75
CA ALA A 64 13.41 15.37 -3.56
C ALA A 64 14.04 15.31 -4.97
N GLY A 65 14.66 16.41 -5.43
CA GLY A 65 15.34 16.50 -6.71
C GLY A 65 15.45 17.94 -7.18
N THR A 66 16.24 18.14 -8.23
CA THR A 66 16.35 19.45 -8.89
C THR A 66 15.10 19.71 -9.72
N SER A 67 14.52 20.93 -9.62
CA SER A 67 13.38 21.32 -10.47
C SER A 67 13.75 21.24 -11.95
N PHE A 68 13.02 20.42 -12.71
CA PHE A 68 13.23 20.28 -14.15
C PHE A 68 12.90 21.58 -14.89
N SER A 69 11.95 22.37 -14.36
CA SER A 69 11.59 23.67 -14.91
C SER A 69 12.69 24.71 -14.76
N SER A 70 13.64 24.53 -13.84
CA SER A 70 14.80 25.43 -13.67
C SER A 70 15.88 25.27 -14.75
N LEU A 71 15.86 24.15 -15.49
CA LEU A 71 16.80 23.90 -16.58
C LEU A 71 16.54 24.89 -17.74
N THR A 72 17.61 25.33 -18.40
CA THR A 72 17.50 26.12 -19.63
C THR A 72 16.87 25.30 -20.76
N GLU A 73 16.37 25.93 -21.79
CA GLU A 73 15.77 25.27 -22.95
C GLU A 73 16.78 24.31 -23.62
N ASP A 74 18.02 24.74 -23.76
CA ASP A 74 19.10 23.91 -24.31
C ASP A 74 19.40 22.66 -23.44
N GLN A 75 19.41 22.82 -22.12
CA GLN A 75 19.60 21.70 -21.19
C GLN A 75 18.44 20.69 -21.29
N ARG A 76 17.20 21.18 -21.33
CA ARG A 76 16.01 20.34 -21.50
C ARG A 76 16.02 19.61 -22.85
N ALA A 77 16.42 20.28 -23.93
CA ALA A 77 16.50 19.67 -25.26
C ALA A 77 17.53 18.53 -25.34
N ARG A 78 18.62 18.64 -24.59
CA ARG A 78 19.70 17.62 -24.52
C ARG A 78 19.54 16.63 -23.38
N PHE A 79 18.46 16.74 -22.59
CA PHE A 79 18.28 15.87 -21.44
C PHE A 79 17.95 14.44 -21.87
N GLU A 80 18.73 13.49 -21.39
CA GLU A 80 18.68 12.06 -21.73
C GLU A 80 18.55 11.22 -20.45
N PRO A 81 17.34 11.16 -19.81
CA PRO A 81 17.17 10.38 -18.59
C PRO A 81 17.27 8.88 -18.86
N GLN A 82 17.92 8.15 -17.97
CA GLN A 82 17.91 6.68 -18.01
C GLN A 82 16.52 6.14 -17.58
N LEU A 83 15.91 6.80 -16.61
CA LEU A 83 14.61 6.42 -16.05
C LEU A 83 13.68 7.64 -15.98
N VAL A 84 12.44 7.45 -16.40
CA VAL A 84 11.34 8.38 -16.11
C VAL A 84 10.32 7.68 -15.21
N VAL A 85 10.07 8.25 -14.04
CA VAL A 85 9.04 7.79 -13.10
C VAL A 85 7.83 8.69 -13.19
N VAL A 86 6.70 8.15 -13.59
CA VAL A 86 5.43 8.88 -13.68
C VAL A 86 4.61 8.63 -12.42
N ALA A 87 4.57 9.64 -11.55
CA ALA A 87 3.78 9.66 -10.32
C ALA A 87 2.53 10.55 -10.45
N ALA A 88 1.88 10.45 -11.59
CA ALA A 88 0.66 11.17 -11.94
C ALA A 88 -0.60 10.40 -11.50
N PRO A 89 -1.77 11.08 -11.41
CA PRO A 89 -3.05 10.44 -11.13
C PRO A 89 -3.38 9.31 -12.11
N PRO A 90 -4.15 8.27 -11.66
CA PRO A 90 -4.41 7.06 -12.45
C PRO A 90 -5.08 7.31 -13.81
N ASP A 91 -5.90 8.34 -13.91
CA ASP A 91 -6.66 8.69 -15.13
C ASP A 91 -5.78 9.29 -16.24
N VAL A 92 -4.62 9.87 -15.90
CA VAL A 92 -3.69 10.49 -16.85
C VAL A 92 -2.34 9.78 -16.93
N ALA A 93 -2.04 8.85 -16.03
CA ALA A 93 -0.74 8.19 -15.94
C ALA A 93 -0.30 7.56 -17.27
N GLY A 94 -1.18 6.84 -17.97
CA GLY A 94 -0.89 6.22 -19.27
C GLY A 94 -0.55 7.23 -20.35
N THR A 95 -1.29 8.35 -20.42
CA THR A 95 -1.02 9.43 -21.35
C THR A 95 0.33 10.09 -21.10
N VAL A 96 0.66 10.36 -19.83
CA VAL A 96 1.95 10.93 -19.42
C VAL A 96 3.10 9.97 -19.72
N CYS A 97 2.93 8.67 -19.46
CA CYS A 97 3.91 7.65 -19.85
C CYS A 97 4.14 7.62 -21.36
N ALA A 98 3.08 7.65 -22.15
CA ALA A 98 3.18 7.67 -23.61
C ALA A 98 3.90 8.93 -24.13
N GLN A 99 3.65 10.06 -23.52
CA GLN A 99 4.36 11.30 -23.83
C GLN A 99 5.85 11.21 -23.45
N ALA A 100 6.18 10.69 -22.27
CA ALA A 100 7.57 10.48 -21.83
C ALA A 100 8.32 9.52 -22.76
N LEU A 101 7.71 8.41 -23.18
CA LEU A 101 8.28 7.45 -24.14
C LEU A 101 8.63 8.09 -25.48
N ARG A 102 7.82 9.04 -25.97
CA ARG A 102 8.08 9.79 -27.21
C ARG A 102 9.15 10.85 -27.00
N THR A 103 9.04 11.67 -25.95
CA THR A 103 9.96 12.77 -25.66
C THR A 103 11.39 12.27 -25.44
N TYR A 104 11.52 11.16 -24.68
CA TYR A 104 12.79 10.54 -24.33
C TYR A 104 12.99 9.23 -25.10
N GLY A 105 12.66 9.27 -26.41
CA GLY A 105 12.92 8.20 -27.34
C GLY A 105 14.40 8.04 -27.67
N PRO A 106 14.77 6.95 -28.38
CA PRO A 106 16.14 6.73 -28.83
C PRO A 106 16.66 7.88 -29.69
N ARG A 107 17.94 8.25 -29.50
CA ARG A 107 18.64 9.27 -30.29
C ARG A 107 19.91 8.66 -30.87
N PRO A 108 19.86 8.18 -32.13
CA PRO A 108 21.01 7.51 -32.74
C PRO A 108 22.26 8.38 -32.82
N GLU A 109 22.11 9.68 -32.94
CA GLU A 109 23.17 10.67 -33.03
C GLU A 109 24.01 10.79 -31.74
N THR A 110 23.41 10.52 -30.57
CA THR A 110 24.12 10.50 -29.27
C THR A 110 24.37 9.08 -28.77
N GLY A 111 23.78 8.06 -29.42
CA GLY A 111 23.80 6.68 -28.95
C GLY A 111 22.82 6.42 -27.78
N TYR A 112 21.96 7.39 -27.49
CA TYR A 112 20.99 7.24 -26.40
C TYR A 112 19.91 6.22 -26.76
N PRO A 113 19.73 5.14 -25.94
CA PRO A 113 18.80 4.06 -26.25
C PRO A 113 17.33 4.40 -25.98
N GLY A 114 17.06 5.57 -25.45
CA GLY A 114 15.78 6.01 -24.93
C GLY A 114 15.57 5.62 -23.48
N ALA A 115 14.77 6.44 -22.76
CA ALA A 115 14.45 6.20 -21.35
C ALA A 115 13.62 4.92 -21.15
N THR A 116 13.87 4.23 -20.05
CA THR A 116 12.85 3.37 -19.42
C THR A 116 11.81 4.25 -18.75
N VAL A 117 10.54 3.98 -18.96
CA VAL A 117 9.43 4.71 -18.35
C VAL A 117 8.65 3.76 -17.42
N THR A 118 8.45 4.17 -16.19
CA THR A 118 7.58 3.45 -15.24
C THR A 118 6.55 4.40 -14.65
N ASP A 119 5.36 3.88 -14.34
CA ASP A 119 4.39 4.59 -13.52
C ASP A 119 4.29 3.95 -12.14
N VAL A 120 3.76 4.69 -11.17
CA VAL A 120 3.52 4.24 -9.80
C VAL A 120 2.03 4.33 -9.41
N ALA A 121 1.14 4.36 -10.40
CA ALA A 121 -0.30 4.44 -10.19
C ALA A 121 -0.86 3.15 -9.56
N SER A 122 -2.06 3.24 -8.99
CA SER A 122 -2.74 2.13 -8.32
C SER A 122 -3.45 1.16 -9.27
N VAL A 123 -3.37 1.38 -10.58
CA VAL A 123 -3.98 0.56 -11.65
C VAL A 123 -2.97 0.33 -12.76
N LYS A 124 -3.02 -0.81 -13.47
CA LYS A 124 -2.01 -1.18 -14.47
C LYS A 124 -2.56 -1.46 -15.85
N VAL A 125 -3.77 -2.03 -15.96
CA VAL A 125 -4.37 -2.34 -17.27
C VAL A 125 -4.59 -1.06 -18.08
N ARG A 126 -5.17 -0.04 -17.47
CA ARG A 126 -5.48 1.22 -18.16
C ARG A 126 -4.22 1.97 -18.63
N PRO A 127 -3.18 2.21 -17.82
CA PRO A 127 -1.97 2.87 -18.28
C PRO A 127 -1.28 2.14 -19.43
N LEU A 128 -1.17 0.81 -19.39
CA LEU A 128 -0.59 0.04 -20.48
C LEU A 128 -1.44 0.14 -21.77
N ALA A 129 -2.77 0.09 -21.65
CA ALA A 129 -3.68 0.26 -22.79
C ALA A 129 -3.51 1.64 -23.44
N ASP A 130 -3.43 2.69 -22.65
CA ASP A 130 -3.23 4.07 -23.14
C ASP A 130 -1.86 4.23 -23.85
N VAL A 131 -0.78 3.65 -23.28
CA VAL A 131 0.54 3.62 -23.91
C VAL A 131 0.47 2.92 -25.27
N ARG A 132 -0.12 1.73 -25.35
CA ARG A 132 -0.28 0.96 -26.61
C ARG A 132 -1.12 1.70 -27.64
N ALA A 133 -2.27 2.24 -27.21
CA ALA A 133 -3.17 2.99 -28.09
C ALA A 133 -2.51 4.25 -28.67
N SER A 134 -1.56 4.85 -27.96
CA SER A 134 -0.83 6.02 -28.42
C SER A 134 0.19 5.74 -29.54
N GLY A 135 0.54 4.47 -29.78
CA GLY A 135 1.63 4.07 -30.68
C GLY A 135 3.04 4.34 -30.15
N ALA A 136 3.20 4.72 -28.88
CA ALA A 136 4.51 4.84 -28.25
C ALA A 136 5.19 3.47 -28.09
N ASP A 137 6.54 3.46 -28.01
CA ASP A 137 7.32 2.23 -27.84
C ASP A 137 7.10 1.62 -26.45
N ALA A 138 6.06 0.79 -26.34
CA ALA A 138 5.71 0.10 -25.09
C ALA A 138 6.82 -0.84 -24.58
N SER A 139 7.80 -1.23 -25.42
CA SER A 139 8.88 -2.11 -24.98
C SER A 139 9.76 -1.48 -23.91
N ARG A 140 9.73 -0.15 -23.75
CA ARG A 140 10.45 0.61 -22.73
C ARG A 140 9.57 1.00 -21.53
N TYR A 141 8.30 0.61 -21.52
CA TYR A 141 7.38 0.87 -20.42
C TYR A 141 7.31 -0.31 -19.46
N VAL A 142 7.36 -0.02 -18.17
CA VAL A 142 7.20 -1.01 -17.09
C VAL A 142 6.17 -0.46 -16.11
N GLY A 143 5.00 -1.08 -16.03
CA GLY A 143 4.03 -0.72 -14.99
C GLY A 143 4.55 -1.09 -13.62
N SER A 144 4.43 -0.21 -12.63
CA SER A 144 4.77 -0.54 -11.25
C SER A 144 3.80 0.08 -10.24
N HIS A 145 3.77 -0.46 -9.03
CA HIS A 145 2.89 0.04 -7.98
C HIS A 145 3.50 -0.21 -6.59
N PRO A 146 4.09 0.80 -5.94
CA PRO A 146 4.44 0.70 -4.54
C PRO A 146 3.18 0.70 -3.67
N MET A 147 2.96 -0.39 -2.92
CA MET A 147 1.85 -0.53 -1.98
C MET A 147 2.11 0.30 -0.72
N ALA A 148 2.32 1.59 -0.91
CA ALA A 148 2.67 2.55 0.12
C ALA A 148 1.84 3.82 -0.07
N GLY A 149 1.10 4.20 0.95
CA GLY A 149 0.26 5.39 0.96
C GLY A 149 0.16 5.98 2.36
N ARG A 150 -0.34 7.20 2.43
CA ARG A 150 -0.65 7.91 3.69
C ARG A 150 -1.94 8.69 3.49
N GLU A 151 -2.59 9.07 4.60
CA GLU A 151 -3.79 9.90 4.56
C GLU A 151 -3.51 11.35 4.09
N LYS A 152 -2.23 11.77 4.14
CA LYS A 152 -1.79 13.10 3.69
C LYS A 152 -1.18 13.02 2.30
N SER A 153 -1.58 13.93 1.43
CA SER A 153 -1.09 14.10 0.06
C SER A 153 -0.05 15.24 -0.05
N GLY A 154 0.56 15.34 -1.24
CA GLY A 154 1.50 16.41 -1.59
C GLY A 154 2.94 16.16 -1.14
N PRO A 155 3.89 16.99 -1.63
CA PRO A 155 5.32 16.82 -1.38
C PRO A 155 5.69 16.94 0.11
N VAL A 156 5.02 17.79 0.89
CA VAL A 156 5.29 17.98 2.34
C VAL A 156 5.10 16.70 3.14
N ALA A 157 4.24 15.79 2.67
CA ALA A 157 4.01 14.49 3.32
C ALA A 157 5.06 13.44 2.95
N ALA A 158 5.93 13.71 1.97
CA ALA A 158 6.93 12.76 1.46
C ALA A 158 7.96 12.34 2.52
N ARG A 159 8.45 11.10 2.38
CA ARG A 159 9.48 10.51 3.22
C ARG A 159 10.35 9.56 2.39
N GLY A 160 11.68 9.70 2.43
CA GLY A 160 12.60 8.79 1.73
C GLY A 160 12.45 7.32 2.16
N ALA A 161 12.05 7.08 3.40
CA ALA A 161 11.81 5.73 3.93
C ALA A 161 10.38 5.19 3.68
N LEU A 162 9.57 5.84 2.83
CA LEU A 162 8.16 5.47 2.61
C LEU A 162 7.99 4.03 2.13
N PHE A 163 8.95 3.53 1.36
CA PHE A 163 8.87 2.24 0.68
C PHE A 163 9.56 1.11 1.45
N GLN A 164 10.27 1.40 2.52
CA GLN A 164 11.01 0.40 3.29
C GLN A 164 10.10 -0.70 3.82
N ALA A 165 10.46 -1.95 3.51
CA ALA A 165 9.71 -3.16 3.84
C ALA A 165 8.24 -3.16 3.32
N ARG A 166 7.92 -2.32 2.31
CA ARG A 166 6.61 -2.31 1.67
C ARG A 166 6.63 -3.11 0.37
N PRO A 167 5.55 -3.81 0.03
CA PRO A 167 5.44 -4.45 -1.27
C PRO A 167 5.52 -3.40 -2.39
N TRP A 168 6.29 -3.72 -3.43
CA TRP A 168 6.31 -2.96 -4.69
C TRP A 168 6.06 -3.93 -5.83
N ILE A 169 4.91 -3.79 -6.46
CA ILE A 169 4.51 -4.68 -7.54
C ILE A 169 5.11 -4.15 -8.85
N ILE A 170 5.73 -5.04 -9.63
CA ILE A 170 6.22 -4.76 -10.98
C ILE A 170 5.38 -5.59 -11.93
N CYS A 171 4.78 -4.93 -12.92
CA CYS A 171 3.89 -5.55 -13.88
C CYS A 171 4.58 -5.68 -15.24
N GLU A 172 4.92 -6.92 -15.56
CA GLU A 172 5.49 -7.27 -16.86
C GLU A 172 4.38 -7.49 -17.89
N HIS A 173 4.71 -7.22 -19.16
CA HIS A 173 3.85 -7.49 -20.29
C HIS A 173 4.66 -8.08 -21.47
N ASP A 174 3.99 -8.62 -22.47
CA ASP A 174 4.55 -9.43 -23.56
C ASP A 174 5.65 -8.77 -24.39
N SER A 175 5.66 -7.44 -24.48
CA SER A 175 6.63 -6.69 -25.31
C SER A 175 7.68 -5.94 -24.51
N VAL A 176 7.67 -5.99 -23.16
CA VAL A 176 8.62 -5.25 -22.33
C VAL A 176 10.04 -5.80 -22.44
N ARG A 177 11.03 -4.93 -22.52
CA ARG A 177 12.44 -5.31 -22.53
C ARG A 177 12.91 -5.74 -21.13
N PRO A 178 13.59 -6.88 -21.00
CA PRO A 178 14.07 -7.37 -19.70
C PRO A 178 14.99 -6.40 -18.96
N GLU A 179 15.79 -5.60 -19.68
CA GLU A 179 16.66 -4.58 -19.08
C GLU A 179 15.85 -3.46 -18.42
N CYS A 180 14.69 -3.06 -18.99
CA CYS A 180 13.81 -2.07 -18.39
C CYS A 180 13.19 -2.60 -17.08
N VAL A 181 12.76 -3.86 -17.08
CA VAL A 181 12.24 -4.52 -15.87
C VAL A 181 13.29 -4.58 -14.77
N ARG A 182 14.54 -4.98 -15.13
CA ARG A 182 15.65 -5.01 -14.17
C ARG A 182 15.96 -3.64 -13.58
N LEU A 183 15.93 -2.58 -14.41
CA LEU A 183 16.17 -1.21 -13.94
C LEU A 183 15.09 -0.78 -12.92
N VAL A 184 13.82 -0.96 -13.22
CA VAL A 184 12.73 -0.58 -12.29
C VAL A 184 12.79 -1.42 -11.01
N ARG A 185 13.10 -2.73 -11.14
CA ARG A 185 13.29 -3.61 -9.99
C ARG A 185 14.45 -3.15 -9.09
N SER A 186 15.60 -2.78 -9.68
CA SER A 186 16.74 -2.32 -8.89
C SER A 186 16.42 -1.04 -8.12
N VAL A 187 15.70 -0.11 -8.72
CA VAL A 187 15.24 1.11 -8.04
C VAL A 187 14.31 0.79 -6.88
N ALA A 188 13.35 -0.11 -7.07
CA ALA A 188 12.45 -0.50 -5.98
C ALA A 188 13.20 -1.16 -4.81
N VAL A 189 14.18 -2.03 -5.11
CA VAL A 189 15.04 -2.68 -4.10
C VAL A 189 15.93 -1.67 -3.38
N GLU A 190 16.52 -0.71 -4.11
CA GLU A 190 17.36 0.35 -3.55
C GLU A 190 16.56 1.23 -2.56
N LEU A 191 15.28 1.45 -2.85
CA LEU A 191 14.35 2.15 -1.95
C LEU A 191 13.87 1.28 -0.77
N GLY A 192 14.40 0.06 -0.61
CA GLY A 192 14.10 -0.86 0.49
C GLY A 192 12.76 -1.58 0.36
N ALA A 193 12.15 -1.60 -0.82
CA ALA A 193 10.88 -2.27 -1.05
C ALA A 193 11.04 -3.79 -1.26
N ILE A 194 9.97 -4.54 -0.97
CA ILE A 194 9.87 -5.97 -1.25
C ILE A 194 9.18 -6.14 -2.61
N VAL A 195 9.96 -6.54 -3.62
CA VAL A 195 9.46 -6.61 -4.99
C VAL A 195 8.68 -7.90 -5.25
N THR A 196 7.49 -7.75 -5.84
CA THR A 196 6.64 -8.84 -6.33
C THR A 196 6.32 -8.62 -7.80
N ALA A 197 6.40 -9.66 -8.63
CA ALA A 197 6.02 -9.59 -10.04
C ALA A 197 4.60 -10.14 -10.24
N LEU A 198 3.77 -9.41 -10.99
CA LEU A 198 2.43 -9.84 -11.43
C LEU A 198 2.24 -9.42 -12.89
N SER A 199 1.33 -10.07 -13.60
CA SER A 199 0.79 -9.51 -14.84
C SER A 199 -0.08 -8.28 -14.52
N VAL A 200 -0.32 -7.41 -15.51
CA VAL A 200 -1.17 -6.22 -15.33
C VAL A 200 -2.59 -6.59 -14.91
N GLN A 201 -3.12 -7.69 -15.44
CA GLN A 201 -4.46 -8.20 -15.11
C GLN A 201 -4.52 -8.77 -13.69
N GLU A 202 -3.55 -9.61 -13.31
CA GLU A 202 -3.45 -10.13 -11.94
C GLU A 202 -3.32 -9.01 -10.91
N HIS A 203 -2.54 -7.97 -11.23
CA HIS A 203 -2.42 -6.79 -10.39
C HIS A 203 -3.80 -6.15 -10.15
N ASP A 204 -4.51 -5.77 -11.21
CA ASP A 204 -5.76 -5.03 -11.10
C ASP A 204 -6.87 -5.85 -10.41
N HIS A 205 -6.95 -7.17 -10.64
CA HIS A 205 -7.81 -8.07 -9.89
C HIS A 205 -7.42 -8.17 -8.41
N THR A 206 -6.13 -8.29 -8.13
CA THR A 206 -5.63 -8.38 -6.75
C THR A 206 -5.97 -7.13 -5.97
N VAL A 207 -5.62 -5.94 -6.48
CA VAL A 207 -5.87 -4.68 -5.77
C VAL A 207 -7.36 -4.34 -5.69
N ALA A 208 -8.19 -4.80 -6.62
CA ALA A 208 -9.63 -4.69 -6.50
C ALA A 208 -10.14 -5.36 -5.22
N LEU A 209 -9.68 -6.59 -4.93
CA LEU A 209 -10.09 -7.36 -3.76
C LEU A 209 -9.45 -6.83 -2.47
N ILE A 210 -8.13 -6.55 -2.45
CA ILE A 210 -7.41 -6.26 -1.19
C ILE A 210 -7.40 -4.78 -0.81
N SER A 211 -7.81 -3.87 -1.72
CA SER A 211 -7.74 -2.42 -1.52
C SER A 211 -9.03 -1.71 -1.92
N HIS A 212 -9.48 -1.87 -3.18
CA HIS A 212 -10.55 -1.03 -3.73
C HIS A 212 -11.93 -1.40 -3.17
N VAL A 213 -12.26 -2.69 -3.11
CA VAL A 213 -13.52 -3.14 -2.49
C VAL A 213 -13.57 -2.87 -0.99
N PRO A 214 -12.51 -3.12 -0.19
CA PRO A 214 -12.46 -2.67 1.20
C PRO A 214 -12.74 -1.18 1.39
N GLN A 215 -12.18 -0.33 0.55
CA GLN A 215 -12.47 1.11 0.58
C GLN A 215 -13.95 1.41 0.29
N ALA A 216 -14.51 0.77 -0.75
CA ALA A 216 -15.92 0.94 -1.10
C ALA A 216 -16.83 0.51 0.06
N MET A 217 -16.58 -0.65 0.66
CA MET A 217 -17.35 -1.18 1.78
C MET A 217 -17.25 -0.29 3.02
N SER A 218 -16.06 0.19 3.33
CA SER A 218 -15.84 1.15 4.42
C SER A 218 -16.64 2.44 4.20
N SER A 219 -16.62 2.99 2.98
CA SER A 219 -17.34 4.21 2.62
C SER A 219 -18.86 4.01 2.67
N LEU A 220 -19.36 2.87 2.18
CA LEU A 220 -20.78 2.51 2.24
C LEU A 220 -21.28 2.37 3.68
N LEU A 221 -20.50 1.76 4.57
CA LEU A 221 -20.84 1.66 5.98
C LEU A 221 -20.79 3.04 6.66
N ALA A 222 -19.70 3.80 6.43
CA ALA A 222 -19.54 5.13 7.01
C ALA A 222 -20.67 6.09 6.58
N SER A 223 -21.19 5.98 5.36
CA SER A 223 -22.30 6.82 4.89
C SER A 223 -23.58 6.63 5.70
N ARG A 224 -23.77 5.47 6.36
CA ARG A 224 -24.92 5.23 7.24
C ARG A 224 -24.84 6.01 8.56
N LEU A 225 -23.66 6.53 8.90
CA LEU A 225 -23.44 7.29 10.13
C LEU A 225 -23.86 8.77 10.03
N GLN A 226 -24.11 9.29 8.83
CA GLN A 226 -24.38 10.71 8.59
C GLN A 226 -25.59 11.22 9.39
N ASP A 227 -26.66 10.41 9.42
CA ASP A 227 -27.91 10.76 10.10
C ASP A 227 -28.03 10.11 11.50
N THR A 228 -26.93 9.52 12.00
CA THR A 228 -26.92 8.84 13.30
C THR A 228 -26.80 9.85 14.43
N PRO A 229 -27.71 9.83 15.45
CA PRO A 229 -27.63 10.74 16.59
C PRO A 229 -26.30 10.65 17.35
N LEU A 230 -25.81 11.79 17.87
CA LEU A 230 -24.52 11.85 18.56
C LEU A 230 -24.42 10.91 19.77
N TYR A 231 -25.51 10.71 20.50
CA TYR A 231 -25.51 9.75 21.63
C TYR A 231 -25.24 8.32 21.18
N ALA A 232 -25.73 7.91 20.00
CA ALA A 232 -25.46 6.59 19.46
C ALA A 232 -24.01 6.49 18.94
N LEU A 233 -23.48 7.55 18.31
CA LEU A 233 -22.09 7.62 17.89
C LEU A 233 -21.11 7.59 19.06
N SER A 234 -21.49 8.12 20.24
CA SER A 234 -20.65 8.06 21.43
C SER A 234 -20.46 6.64 21.97
N LEU A 235 -21.30 5.69 21.57
CA LEU A 235 -21.21 4.28 21.92
C LEU A 235 -20.36 3.47 20.92
N ALA A 236 -19.80 4.14 19.88
CA ALA A 236 -19.01 3.47 18.86
C ALA A 236 -17.75 2.83 19.46
N GLY A 237 -17.71 1.52 19.44
CA GLY A 237 -16.56 0.72 19.82
C GLY A 237 -15.48 0.63 18.71
N GLN A 238 -14.38 -0.08 19.02
CA GLN A 238 -13.23 -0.21 18.13
C GLN A 238 -13.61 -0.88 16.80
N GLY A 239 -14.46 -1.90 16.82
CA GLY A 239 -14.91 -2.60 15.61
C GLY A 239 -15.49 -1.66 14.54
N LEU A 240 -16.36 -0.71 14.92
CA LEU A 240 -16.85 0.28 13.98
C LEU A 240 -15.74 1.20 13.49
N ARG A 241 -14.89 1.72 14.41
CA ARG A 241 -13.79 2.63 14.07
C ARG A 241 -12.83 2.02 13.08
N ASP A 242 -12.43 0.76 13.28
CA ASP A 242 -11.52 0.04 12.38
C ASP A 242 -12.15 -0.18 11.01
N THR A 243 -13.43 -0.56 10.96
CA THR A 243 -14.12 -0.83 9.70
C THR A 243 -14.31 0.43 8.86
N VAL A 244 -14.60 1.58 9.48
CA VAL A 244 -14.86 2.84 8.75
C VAL A 244 -13.62 3.74 8.61
N ARG A 245 -12.49 3.40 9.22
CA ARG A 245 -11.29 4.25 9.27
C ARG A 245 -10.81 4.69 7.90
N ILE A 246 -10.76 3.78 6.94
CA ILE A 246 -10.25 4.08 5.60
C ILE A 246 -11.21 4.93 4.77
N ALA A 247 -12.48 5.04 5.16
CA ALA A 247 -13.45 5.93 4.48
C ALA A 247 -13.06 7.41 4.57
N ALA A 248 -12.18 7.80 5.50
CA ALA A 248 -11.66 9.17 5.64
C ALA A 248 -10.55 9.52 4.63
N SER A 249 -10.53 8.87 3.49
CA SER A 249 -9.56 9.09 2.39
C SER A 249 -10.06 10.19 1.44
N ASP A 250 -9.14 10.75 0.62
CA ASP A 250 -9.47 11.76 -0.39
C ASP A 250 -10.42 11.19 -1.47
N PRO A 251 -11.64 11.70 -1.60
CA PRO A 251 -12.61 11.20 -2.57
C PRO A 251 -12.14 11.37 -4.03
N THR A 252 -11.38 12.42 -4.33
CA THR A 252 -10.91 12.71 -5.70
C THR A 252 -10.03 11.58 -6.23
N LEU A 253 -9.10 11.11 -5.40
CA LEU A 253 -8.22 10.00 -5.77
C LEU A 253 -9.02 8.70 -5.96
N TRP A 254 -9.98 8.43 -5.08
CA TRP A 254 -10.76 7.19 -5.14
C TRP A 254 -11.71 7.13 -6.32
N VAL A 255 -12.31 8.26 -6.73
CA VAL A 255 -13.10 8.34 -7.98
C VAL A 255 -12.26 7.90 -9.18
N GLN A 256 -11.02 8.36 -9.28
CA GLN A 256 -10.12 7.99 -10.38
C GLN A 256 -9.75 6.50 -10.34
N ILE A 257 -9.43 5.96 -9.15
CA ILE A 257 -9.10 4.55 -8.97
C ILE A 257 -10.30 3.67 -9.35
N PHE A 258 -11.49 3.98 -8.84
CA PHE A 258 -12.70 3.21 -9.13
C PHE A 258 -13.05 3.23 -10.62
N ALA A 259 -12.95 4.38 -11.26
CA ALA A 259 -13.20 4.51 -12.70
C ALA A 259 -12.18 3.71 -13.53
N ALA A 260 -10.90 3.73 -13.14
CA ALA A 260 -9.83 3.07 -13.89
C ALA A 260 -9.78 1.55 -13.68
N ASN A 261 -10.28 1.02 -12.55
CA ASN A 261 -10.32 -0.41 -12.22
C ASN A 261 -11.76 -0.94 -12.05
N SER A 262 -12.72 -0.36 -12.74
CA SER A 262 -14.14 -0.62 -12.52
C SER A 262 -14.55 -2.08 -12.74
N GLU A 263 -14.02 -2.75 -13.78
CA GLU A 263 -14.41 -4.11 -14.13
C GLU A 263 -14.07 -5.13 -13.03
N PRO A 264 -12.84 -5.27 -12.53
CA PRO A 264 -12.52 -6.18 -11.42
C PRO A 264 -13.25 -5.84 -10.11
N ILE A 265 -13.46 -4.54 -9.85
CA ILE A 265 -14.22 -4.07 -8.67
C ILE A 265 -15.67 -4.56 -8.75
N VAL A 266 -16.34 -4.37 -9.89
CA VAL A 266 -17.72 -4.79 -10.11
C VAL A 266 -17.87 -6.30 -9.97
N GLN A 267 -16.95 -7.09 -10.50
CA GLN A 267 -16.97 -8.54 -10.37
C GLN A 267 -16.93 -8.97 -8.88
N THR A 268 -16.04 -8.36 -8.10
CA THR A 268 -15.95 -8.64 -6.66
C THR A 268 -17.20 -8.18 -5.91
N LEU A 269 -17.74 -7.00 -6.24
CA LEU A 269 -18.95 -6.47 -5.61
C LEU A 269 -20.20 -7.30 -5.90
N TYR A 270 -20.29 -7.98 -7.04
CA TYR A 270 -21.40 -8.92 -7.29
C TYR A 270 -21.40 -10.06 -6.28
N GLY A 271 -20.24 -10.64 -5.96
CA GLY A 271 -20.14 -11.64 -4.90
C GLY A 271 -20.58 -11.10 -3.53
N VAL A 272 -20.06 -9.93 -3.15
CA VAL A 272 -20.45 -9.27 -1.88
C VAL A 272 -21.96 -8.97 -1.84
N ARG A 273 -22.54 -8.51 -2.95
CA ARG A 273 -23.97 -8.27 -3.05
C ARG A 273 -24.79 -9.55 -2.83
N ASP A 274 -24.38 -10.66 -3.43
CA ASP A 274 -25.07 -11.92 -3.31
C ASP A 274 -25.03 -12.46 -1.88
N ASP A 275 -23.86 -12.35 -1.20
CA ASP A 275 -23.74 -12.67 0.23
C ASP A 275 -24.57 -11.74 1.12
N LEU A 276 -24.62 -10.45 0.80
CA LEU A 276 -25.48 -9.48 1.51
C LEU A 276 -26.97 -9.80 1.35
N ASN A 277 -27.40 -10.16 0.14
CA ASN A 277 -28.78 -10.56 -0.11
C ASN A 277 -29.14 -11.85 0.66
N ARG A 278 -28.23 -12.83 0.72
CA ARG A 278 -28.36 -14.05 1.54
C ARG A 278 -28.53 -13.68 3.01
N LEU A 279 -27.68 -12.82 3.56
CA LEU A 279 -27.77 -12.36 4.95
C LEU A 279 -29.10 -11.66 5.23
N ILE A 280 -29.52 -10.74 4.36
CA ILE A 280 -30.79 -10.01 4.50
C ILE A 280 -31.97 -11.00 4.54
N SER A 281 -32.05 -11.90 3.55
CA SER A 281 -33.14 -12.89 3.46
C SER A 281 -33.22 -13.78 4.69
N THR A 282 -32.06 -14.21 5.23
CA THR A 282 -32.02 -15.02 6.46
C THR A 282 -32.47 -14.22 7.70
N LEU A 283 -32.08 -12.94 7.79
CA LEU A 283 -32.47 -12.06 8.91
C LEU A 283 -33.93 -11.63 8.85
N GLU A 284 -34.55 -11.57 7.68
CA GLU A 284 -36.01 -11.33 7.55
C GLU A 284 -36.86 -12.49 8.13
N ASN A 285 -36.29 -13.72 8.16
CA ASN A 285 -36.95 -14.91 8.72
C ASN A 285 -36.05 -15.69 9.68
N PRO A 286 -35.61 -15.10 10.81
CA PRO A 286 -34.53 -15.64 11.66
C PRO A 286 -34.92 -16.93 12.43
N THR A 287 -36.23 -17.24 12.49
CA THR A 287 -36.77 -18.45 13.12
C THR A 287 -37.12 -19.56 12.13
N ALA A 288 -36.92 -19.33 10.81
CA ALA A 288 -37.11 -20.35 9.80
C ALA A 288 -36.17 -21.54 10.00
N SER A 289 -36.62 -22.71 9.56
CA SER A 289 -35.76 -23.92 9.61
C SER A 289 -34.48 -23.68 8.81
N GLY A 290 -33.31 -23.88 9.44
CA GLY A 290 -31.99 -23.68 8.81
C GLY A 290 -31.41 -22.27 8.93
N ALA A 291 -32.17 -21.23 9.30
CA ALA A 291 -31.69 -19.85 9.36
C ALA A 291 -30.44 -19.66 10.25
N ARG A 292 -30.44 -20.30 11.44
CA ARG A 292 -29.26 -20.24 12.35
C ARG A 292 -28.03 -20.92 11.76
N LEU A 293 -28.23 -22.02 11.03
CA LEU A 293 -27.13 -22.72 10.35
C LEU A 293 -26.55 -21.86 9.24
N ASP A 294 -27.39 -21.19 8.45
CA ASP A 294 -26.97 -20.30 7.37
C ASP A 294 -26.18 -19.10 7.90
N LEU A 295 -26.63 -18.47 9.01
CA LEU A 295 -25.85 -17.42 9.67
C LEU A 295 -24.51 -17.91 10.20
N ALA A 296 -24.48 -19.08 10.83
CA ALA A 296 -23.23 -19.67 11.31
C ALA A 296 -22.27 -19.98 10.18
N GLN A 297 -22.77 -20.47 9.06
CA GLN A 297 -21.98 -20.76 7.88
C GLN A 297 -21.38 -19.48 7.29
N LEU A 298 -22.16 -18.43 7.12
CA LEU A 298 -21.69 -17.15 6.59
C LEU A 298 -20.56 -16.54 7.47
N MET A 299 -20.72 -16.61 8.80
CA MET A 299 -19.66 -16.17 9.72
C MET A 299 -18.41 -17.05 9.61
N SER A 300 -18.58 -18.37 9.47
CA SER A 300 -17.47 -19.30 9.29
C SER A 300 -16.71 -19.10 7.98
N GLU A 301 -17.41 -18.76 6.90
CA GLU A 301 -16.82 -18.39 5.60
C GLU A 301 -15.94 -17.14 5.75
N GLY A 302 -16.41 -16.12 6.49
CA GLY A 302 -15.60 -14.95 6.82
C GLY A 302 -14.34 -15.29 7.63
N ASN A 303 -14.48 -16.10 8.68
CA ASN A 303 -13.35 -16.54 9.49
C ASN A 303 -12.31 -17.31 8.65
N ALA A 304 -12.78 -18.18 7.75
CA ALA A 304 -11.89 -18.90 6.83
C ALA A 304 -11.14 -17.95 5.88
N GLY A 305 -11.79 -16.87 5.45
CA GLY A 305 -11.16 -15.82 4.67
C GLY A 305 -10.05 -15.10 5.42
N VAL A 306 -10.30 -14.68 6.66
CA VAL A 306 -9.30 -14.03 7.53
C VAL A 306 -8.11 -14.94 7.78
N ALA A 307 -8.34 -16.25 8.02
CA ALA A 307 -7.27 -17.22 8.26
C ALA A 307 -6.31 -17.40 7.06
N ARG A 308 -6.68 -16.93 5.87
CA ARG A 308 -5.80 -16.96 4.67
C ARG A 308 -4.88 -15.75 4.55
N ILE A 309 -5.10 -14.71 5.32
CA ILE A 309 -4.23 -13.52 5.29
C ILE A 309 -2.91 -13.89 5.99
N PRO A 310 -1.74 -13.82 5.31
CA PRO A 310 -0.47 -14.17 5.92
C PRO A 310 -0.17 -13.31 7.15
N GLY A 311 0.36 -13.92 8.22
CA GLY A 311 0.84 -13.20 9.38
C GLY A 311 2.14 -12.44 9.11
N LYS A 312 2.65 -11.76 10.14
CA LYS A 312 3.84 -10.88 10.13
C LYS A 312 5.09 -11.47 9.45
N HIS A 313 5.23 -12.80 9.46
CA HIS A 313 6.40 -13.50 8.90
C HIS A 313 6.10 -14.21 7.57
N GLY A 314 4.99 -13.87 6.89
CA GLY A 314 4.62 -14.49 5.61
C GLY A 314 4.18 -15.96 5.71
N THR A 315 4.12 -16.51 6.92
CA THR A 315 3.58 -17.86 7.19
C THR A 315 2.10 -17.78 7.51
N ALA A 316 1.41 -18.93 7.48
CA ALA A 316 0.03 -19.01 7.99
C ALA A 316 -0.04 -18.35 9.37
N PRO A 317 -1.16 -17.64 9.70
CA PRO A 317 -1.28 -17.00 11.00
C PRO A 317 -0.96 -18.04 12.09
N ALA A 318 0.16 -17.89 12.77
CA ALA A 318 0.38 -18.67 13.98
C ALA A 318 -0.72 -18.27 14.95
N ALA A 319 -1.32 -19.24 15.63
CA ALA A 319 -2.26 -18.95 16.70
C ALA A 319 -1.49 -18.26 17.82
N PHE A 320 -1.39 -16.93 17.77
CA PHE A 320 -0.84 -16.16 18.87
C PHE A 320 -1.80 -16.20 20.05
N ALA A 321 -1.24 -16.18 21.24
CA ALA A 321 -2.03 -16.07 22.47
C ALA A 321 -2.07 -14.59 22.88
N THR A 322 -3.25 -14.11 23.22
CA THR A 322 -3.47 -12.70 23.54
C THR A 322 -3.74 -12.52 25.02
N MET A 323 -3.16 -11.48 25.61
CA MET A 323 -3.49 -10.99 26.95
C MET A 323 -3.89 -9.51 26.88
N THR A 324 -4.73 -9.07 27.78
CA THR A 324 -5.12 -7.68 27.93
C THR A 324 -4.49 -7.09 29.19
N VAL A 325 -3.74 -6.01 29.07
CA VAL A 325 -3.16 -5.28 30.20
C VAL A 325 -3.88 -3.94 30.34
N LEU A 326 -4.39 -3.65 31.53
CA LEU A 326 -4.96 -2.35 31.84
C LEU A 326 -3.83 -1.34 32.05
N VAL A 327 -3.84 -0.26 31.28
CA VAL A 327 -2.79 0.76 31.25
C VAL A 327 -3.42 2.09 31.65
N ASP A 328 -2.92 2.71 32.72
CA ASP A 328 -3.39 4.04 33.12
C ASP A 328 -3.03 5.07 32.04
N ASP A 329 -3.95 5.98 31.74
CA ASP A 329 -3.78 7.03 30.72
C ASP A 329 -2.90 8.16 31.27
N THR A 330 -1.64 7.80 31.54
CA THR A 330 -0.60 8.73 32.00
C THR A 330 0.66 8.63 31.14
N PRO A 331 1.35 9.75 30.88
CA PRO A 331 2.57 9.75 30.06
C PRO A 331 3.60 8.74 30.56
N GLY A 332 4.11 7.90 29.65
CA GLY A 332 5.15 6.92 29.92
C GLY A 332 4.68 5.56 30.38
N THR A 333 3.42 5.36 30.78
CA THR A 333 2.94 4.06 31.29
C THR A 333 2.99 2.97 30.23
N LEU A 334 2.55 3.26 29.01
CA LEU A 334 2.66 2.29 27.89
C LEU A 334 4.13 1.98 27.56
N ALA A 335 4.99 3.00 27.53
CA ALA A 335 6.42 2.80 27.25
C ALA A 335 7.06 1.87 28.31
N ARG A 336 6.72 2.04 29.59
CA ARG A 336 7.17 1.17 30.68
C ARG A 336 6.68 -0.27 30.48
N LEU A 337 5.41 -0.47 30.13
CA LEU A 337 4.88 -1.82 29.85
C LEU A 337 5.66 -2.52 28.74
N LEU A 338 5.89 -1.83 27.62
CA LEU A 338 6.62 -2.41 26.48
C LEU A 338 8.09 -2.72 26.84
N ALA A 339 8.74 -1.86 27.61
CA ALA A 339 10.10 -2.10 28.09
C ALA A 339 10.18 -3.33 29.00
N GLU A 340 9.25 -3.47 29.95
CA GLU A 340 9.21 -4.62 30.87
C GLU A 340 8.90 -5.93 30.17
N ILE A 341 8.05 -5.93 29.12
CA ILE A 341 7.82 -7.10 28.26
C ILE A 341 9.11 -7.52 27.55
N GLY A 342 9.86 -6.53 27.01
CA GLY A 342 11.15 -6.78 26.39
C GLY A 342 12.20 -7.33 27.35
N GLU A 343 12.27 -6.81 28.58
CA GLU A 343 13.16 -7.34 29.66
C GLU A 343 12.85 -8.78 30.01
N LEU A 344 11.57 -9.18 29.94
CA LEU A 344 11.13 -10.56 30.17
C LEU A 344 11.41 -11.48 28.96
N GLY A 345 12.05 -10.96 27.90
CA GLY A 345 12.45 -11.73 26.71
C GLY A 345 11.29 -12.08 25.78
N ALA A 346 10.14 -11.42 25.94
CA ALA A 346 8.97 -11.66 25.12
C ALA A 346 8.99 -10.78 23.86
N ASN A 347 8.81 -11.42 22.67
CA ASN A 347 8.56 -10.70 21.43
C ASN A 347 7.07 -10.42 21.31
N ILE A 348 6.72 -9.16 20.98
CA ILE A 348 5.35 -8.73 20.74
C ILE A 348 5.04 -8.96 19.26
N GLU A 349 4.02 -9.78 18.99
CA GLU A 349 3.59 -10.09 17.62
C GLU A 349 2.53 -9.11 17.11
N ASP A 350 1.60 -8.70 17.98
CA ASP A 350 0.61 -7.65 17.70
C ASP A 350 0.32 -6.85 18.97
N LEU A 351 -0.03 -5.57 18.79
CA LEU A 351 -0.40 -4.66 19.88
C LEU A 351 -1.60 -3.82 19.44
N ARG A 352 -2.67 -3.90 20.20
CA ARG A 352 -3.85 -3.04 20.03
C ARG A 352 -4.09 -2.24 21.29
N LEU A 353 -4.46 -0.98 21.11
CA LEU A 353 -4.81 -0.09 22.21
C LEU A 353 -6.28 0.29 22.08
N GLU A 354 -7.05 -0.01 23.12
CA GLU A 354 -8.44 0.38 23.22
C GLU A 354 -8.61 1.43 24.32
N HIS A 355 -9.30 2.50 23.96
CA HIS A 355 -9.70 3.55 24.90
C HIS A 355 -11.20 3.70 24.90
N SER A 356 -11.81 3.62 26.09
CA SER A 356 -13.20 4.00 26.24
C SER A 356 -13.31 5.50 26.48
N THR A 357 -14.24 6.16 25.82
CA THR A 357 -14.44 7.61 25.95
C THR A 357 -14.67 8.00 27.42
N GLY A 358 -13.79 8.84 27.96
CA GLY A 358 -13.86 9.32 29.35
C GLY A 358 -13.33 8.34 30.42
N ALA A 359 -12.75 7.20 30.03
CA ALA A 359 -12.10 6.31 30.99
C ALA A 359 -10.64 6.74 31.22
N PRO A 360 -10.16 6.78 32.49
CA PRO A 360 -8.79 7.10 32.83
C PRO A 360 -7.81 5.93 32.58
N VAL A 361 -8.29 4.84 31.99
CA VAL A 361 -7.56 3.59 31.76
C VAL A 361 -7.78 3.13 30.34
N GLY A 362 -6.69 2.81 29.63
CA GLY A 362 -6.70 2.11 28.36
C GLY A 362 -6.50 0.61 28.55
N MET A 363 -6.86 -0.16 27.53
CA MET A 363 -6.59 -1.58 27.45
C MET A 363 -5.54 -1.82 26.36
N ALA A 364 -4.41 -2.41 26.74
CA ALA A 364 -3.40 -2.89 25.79
C ALA A 364 -3.61 -4.39 25.56
N GLU A 365 -4.12 -4.73 24.39
CA GLU A 365 -4.26 -6.11 23.93
C GLU A 365 -2.95 -6.52 23.23
N ILE A 366 -2.24 -7.49 23.81
CA ILE A 366 -0.88 -7.87 23.39
C ILE A 366 -0.87 -9.33 22.99
N SER A 367 -0.49 -9.58 21.75
CA SER A 367 -0.34 -10.93 21.20
C SER A 367 1.11 -11.38 21.28
N VAL A 368 1.34 -12.58 21.80
CA VAL A 368 2.66 -13.18 21.95
C VAL A 368 2.64 -14.66 21.56
N ASN A 369 3.81 -15.29 21.49
CA ASN A 369 3.90 -16.73 21.28
C ASN A 369 3.15 -17.47 22.42
N PRO A 370 2.28 -18.43 22.12
CA PRO A 370 1.51 -19.17 23.13
C PRO A 370 2.36 -19.80 24.24
N SER A 371 3.58 -20.24 23.90
CA SER A 371 4.47 -20.93 24.85
C SER A 371 4.95 -20.04 26.00
N ILE A 372 4.92 -18.71 25.83
CA ILE A 372 5.41 -17.77 26.86
C ILE A 372 4.28 -17.04 27.59
N LEU A 373 3.03 -17.14 27.12
CA LEU A 373 1.92 -16.35 27.65
C LEU A 373 1.75 -16.52 29.18
N GLU A 374 1.73 -17.76 29.67
CA GLU A 374 1.47 -18.02 31.08
C GLU A 374 2.56 -17.47 31.99
N SER A 375 3.84 -17.60 31.60
CA SER A 375 4.95 -17.02 32.35
C SER A 375 4.89 -15.49 32.30
N LEU A 376 4.63 -14.91 31.12
CA LEU A 376 4.57 -13.46 30.94
C LEU A 376 3.44 -12.83 31.76
N VAL A 377 2.24 -13.41 31.76
CA VAL A 377 1.11 -12.95 32.59
C VAL A 377 1.46 -12.95 34.07
N ARG A 378 2.08 -14.04 34.56
CA ARG A 378 2.51 -14.15 35.98
C ARG A 378 3.54 -13.09 36.32
N ASP A 379 4.55 -12.91 35.47
CA ASP A 379 5.69 -12.04 35.75
C ASP A 379 5.29 -10.55 35.65
N LEU A 380 4.41 -10.17 34.71
CA LEU A 380 3.81 -8.84 34.64
C LEU A 380 2.90 -8.56 35.84
N SER A 381 2.10 -9.54 36.26
CA SER A 381 1.27 -9.40 37.46
C SER A 381 2.12 -9.20 38.73
N ALA A 382 3.26 -9.90 38.83
CA ALA A 382 4.21 -9.73 39.93
C ALA A 382 4.86 -8.33 39.94
N ARG A 383 4.99 -7.68 38.79
CA ARG A 383 5.46 -6.29 38.64
C ARG A 383 4.35 -5.24 38.83
N GLY A 384 3.15 -5.66 39.22
CA GLY A 384 2.01 -4.80 39.53
C GLY A 384 1.10 -4.45 38.35
N TRP A 385 1.27 -5.05 37.19
CA TRP A 385 0.35 -4.85 36.08
C TRP A 385 -0.96 -5.62 36.29
N ARG A 386 -2.06 -4.97 35.93
CA ARG A 386 -3.39 -5.61 35.91
C ARG A 386 -3.60 -6.32 34.58
N VAL A 387 -3.35 -7.64 34.60
CA VAL A 387 -3.45 -8.48 33.39
C VAL A 387 -4.76 -9.28 33.44
N VAL A 388 -5.51 -9.24 32.33
CA VAL A 388 -6.71 -10.02 32.08
C VAL A 388 -6.39 -10.99 30.94
N LYS A 389 -6.74 -12.27 31.10
CA LYS A 389 -6.59 -13.29 30.06
C LYS A 389 -7.78 -13.27 29.12
#